data_438bede4d2aea625d07d375127ca3454
#
_entry.id   438bede4d2aea625d07d375127ca3454
#
_cell.length_a   1.000
_cell.length_b   1.000
_cell.length_c   1.000
_cell.angle_alpha   90.00
_cell.angle_beta   90.00
_cell.angle_gamma   90.00
#
_symmetry.space_group_name_H-M   'P 1'
#
loop_
_entity.id
_entity.type
_entity.pdbx_description
1 polymer ?
#
loop_
_entity_poly.entity_id
_entity_poly.type
_entity_poly.pdbx_seq_one_letter_code
_entity_poly.pdbx_strand_id
1 'polypeptide(L)'
;MKEKDIGNLQHTTWRCQYHIVFAPKYRRLAIYGQIKKDVGQILRKLCEQKGVEIIEAEACPDHIHMLISIPPKYSVSQIMGYLKGKSSLMIFDRHANLKYKYGDRHFWARGYYVDTVGRNKKQIQEYIRSQLEEDKIADQISIKEFIDPFTGSKNSKA
;
A
#
# COMPACT_ATOMS: atom_id res chain seq x y z
N MET A 1 25.44 -2.87 9.64
CA MET A 1 24.10 -2.36 9.43
C MET A 1 24.18 -0.86 9.24
N LYS A 2 23.50 -0.38 8.29
CA LYS A 2 23.59 1.03 7.94
C LYS A 2 22.62 1.89 8.75
N GLU A 3 23.07 3.04 9.12
CA GLU A 3 22.30 4.03 9.86
C GLU A 3 21.03 4.49 9.13
N LYS A 4 20.94 4.19 7.83
CA LYS A 4 19.80 4.55 6.99
C LYS A 4 18.45 4.01 7.45
N ASP A 5 18.46 2.92 8.22
CA ASP A 5 17.23 2.32 8.72
C ASP A 5 16.73 2.93 10.03
N ILE A 6 17.54 3.81 10.60
CA ILE A 6 17.24 4.41 11.90
C ILE A 6 16.89 5.87 11.68
N GLY A 7 15.66 6.22 12.02
CA GLY A 7 15.22 7.60 12.01
C GLY A 7 15.76 8.36 13.21
N ASN A 8 15.85 9.67 13.06
CA ASN A 8 16.37 10.54 14.09
C ASN A 8 15.47 11.77 14.23
N LEU A 9 14.86 11.91 15.38
CA LEU A 9 14.23 13.15 15.83
C LEU A 9 15.11 13.75 16.91
N GLN A 10 14.92 15.03 17.23
CA GLN A 10 15.70 15.70 18.25
C GLN A 10 15.74 14.86 19.54
N HIS A 11 16.93 14.40 19.93
CA HIS A 11 17.18 13.54 21.10
C HIS A 11 16.51 12.16 21.06
N THR A 12 15.94 11.75 19.93
CA THR A 12 15.24 10.47 19.79
C THR A 12 15.71 9.73 18.54
N THR A 13 16.17 8.50 18.74
CA THR A 13 16.48 7.58 17.64
C THR A 13 15.35 6.56 17.55
N TRP A 14 14.90 6.26 16.33
CA TRP A 14 13.74 5.40 16.17
C TRP A 14 13.85 4.52 14.93
N ARG A 15 13.14 3.40 14.99
CA ARG A 15 12.94 2.49 13.86
C ARG A 15 11.50 1.97 13.94
N CYS A 16 10.60 2.65 13.26
CA CYS A 16 9.17 2.34 13.26
C CYS A 16 8.76 1.97 11.85
N GLN A 17 8.95 0.71 11.50
CA GLN A 17 8.72 0.19 10.15
C GLN A 17 7.54 -0.76 10.14
N TYR A 18 6.75 -0.69 9.08
CA TYR A 18 5.51 -1.44 8.95
C TYR A 18 5.34 -1.95 7.53
N HIS A 19 4.86 -3.17 7.43
CA HIS A 19 4.32 -3.72 6.18
C HIS A 19 2.83 -3.44 6.16
N ILE A 20 2.35 -2.72 5.17
CA ILE A 20 0.96 -2.30 5.05
C ILE A 20 0.41 -2.77 3.71
N VAL A 21 -0.82 -3.28 3.75
CA VAL A 21 -1.55 -3.67 2.55
C VAL A 21 -2.93 -3.04 2.58
N PHE A 22 -3.32 -2.43 1.47
CA PHE A 22 -4.68 -1.89 1.32
C PHE A 22 -5.14 -2.02 -0.13
N ALA A 23 -6.44 -1.97 -0.34
CA ALA A 23 -7.04 -2.31 -1.61
C ALA A 23 -8.09 -1.31 -2.04
N PRO A 24 -8.33 -1.17 -3.35
CA PRO A 24 -9.48 -0.46 -3.86
C PRO A 24 -10.78 -1.05 -3.33
N LYS A 25 -11.81 -0.20 -3.26
CA LYS A 25 -13.15 -0.58 -2.84
C LYS A 25 -13.65 -1.76 -3.66
N TYR A 26 -14.17 -2.78 -2.99
CA TYR A 26 -14.59 -4.05 -3.60
C TYR A 26 -13.46 -4.82 -4.29
N ARG A 27 -12.21 -4.51 -3.98
CA ARG A 27 -11.02 -5.10 -4.60
C ARG A 27 -11.08 -5.08 -6.13
N ARG A 28 -11.54 -3.98 -6.67
CA ARG A 28 -11.59 -3.79 -8.12
C ARG A 28 -10.20 -3.82 -8.74
N LEU A 29 -10.09 -4.38 -9.93
CA LEU A 29 -8.85 -4.36 -10.71
C LEU A 29 -8.68 -2.96 -11.33
N ALA A 30 -8.42 -1.96 -10.50
CA ALA A 30 -8.40 -0.56 -10.90
C ALA A 30 -6.99 0.00 -11.06
N ILE A 31 -5.98 -0.64 -10.47
CA ILE A 31 -4.62 -0.11 -10.41
C ILE A 31 -3.79 -0.67 -11.58
N TYR A 32 -3.96 -0.06 -12.74
CA TYR A 32 -3.21 -0.42 -13.93
C TYR A 32 -3.04 0.82 -14.82
N GLY A 33 -2.14 0.74 -15.81
CA GLY A 33 -1.94 1.81 -16.77
C GLY A 33 -1.60 3.15 -16.13
N GLN A 34 -2.26 4.20 -16.56
CA GLN A 34 -2.02 5.55 -16.07
C GLN A 34 -2.44 5.71 -14.60
N ILE A 35 -3.51 5.05 -14.17
CA ILE A 35 -3.95 5.08 -12.77
C ILE A 35 -2.86 4.52 -11.85
N LYS A 36 -2.21 3.44 -12.23
CA LYS A 36 -1.10 2.86 -11.46
C LYS A 36 0.03 3.88 -11.27
N LYS A 37 0.42 4.58 -12.33
CA LYS A 37 1.45 5.61 -12.28
C LYS A 37 1.05 6.76 -11.36
N ASP A 38 -0.18 7.22 -11.49
CA ASP A 38 -0.70 8.33 -10.70
C ASP A 38 -0.80 7.95 -9.21
N VAL A 39 -1.31 6.77 -8.90
CA VAL A 39 -1.37 6.27 -7.52
C VAL A 39 0.03 6.22 -6.90
N GLY A 40 1.00 5.69 -7.62
CA GLY A 40 2.38 5.64 -7.15
C GLY A 40 2.96 7.02 -6.86
N GLN A 41 2.77 7.96 -7.77
CA GLN A 41 3.23 9.34 -7.61
C GLN A 41 2.54 10.04 -6.44
N ILE A 42 1.23 9.89 -6.34
CA ILE A 42 0.43 10.50 -5.28
C ILE A 42 0.86 9.98 -3.90
N LEU A 43 0.97 8.67 -3.74
CA LEU A 43 1.36 8.08 -2.46
C LEU A 43 2.78 8.49 -2.06
N ARG A 44 3.70 8.53 -3.01
CA ARG A 44 5.07 8.98 -2.76
C ARG A 44 5.09 10.42 -2.26
N LYS A 45 4.38 11.31 -2.93
CA LYS A 45 4.30 12.71 -2.55
C LYS A 45 3.68 12.90 -1.16
N LEU A 46 2.60 12.19 -0.89
CA LEU A 46 1.92 12.28 0.41
C LEU A 46 2.80 11.76 1.55
N CYS A 47 3.54 10.67 1.31
CA CYS A 47 4.50 10.15 2.29
C CYS A 47 5.61 11.17 2.56
N GLU A 48 6.16 11.78 1.52
CA GLU A 48 7.19 12.83 1.67
C GLU A 48 6.69 13.99 2.53
N GLN A 49 5.46 14.42 2.34
CA GLN A 49 4.88 15.53 3.11
C GLN A 49 4.78 15.23 4.60
N LYS A 50 4.71 13.98 4.98
CA LYS A 50 4.64 13.54 6.39
C LYS A 50 5.96 12.98 6.93
N GLY A 51 7.02 13.04 6.15
CA GLY A 51 8.29 12.45 6.56
C GLY A 51 8.26 10.93 6.65
N VAL A 52 7.32 10.29 5.96
CA VAL A 52 7.21 8.84 5.87
C VAL A 52 8.11 8.36 4.73
N GLU A 53 9.04 7.47 5.04
CA GLU A 53 9.91 6.87 4.04
C GLU A 53 9.27 5.62 3.46
N ILE A 54 9.23 5.52 2.15
CA ILE A 54 8.84 4.31 1.44
C ILE A 54 10.11 3.50 1.18
N ILE A 55 10.26 2.38 1.86
CA ILE A 55 11.43 1.50 1.74
C ILE A 55 11.24 0.58 0.53
N GLU A 56 10.06 0.03 0.38
CA GLU A 56 9.67 -0.81 -0.75
C GLU A 56 8.18 -0.66 -0.97
N ALA A 57 7.73 -0.69 -2.21
CA ALA A 57 6.30 -0.66 -2.53
C ALA A 57 6.03 -1.34 -3.86
N GLU A 58 4.88 -1.97 -3.97
CA GLU A 58 4.40 -2.55 -5.21
C GLU A 58 2.91 -2.30 -5.34
N ALA A 59 2.51 -1.81 -6.49
CA ALA A 59 1.11 -1.59 -6.83
C ALA A 59 0.64 -2.75 -7.72
N CYS A 60 -0.17 -3.62 -7.14
CA CYS A 60 -0.83 -4.70 -7.87
C CYS A 60 -2.20 -4.22 -8.36
N PRO A 61 -2.82 -4.88 -9.35
CA PRO A 61 -4.08 -4.39 -9.92
C PRO A 61 -5.22 -4.19 -8.91
N ASP A 62 -5.27 -4.96 -7.84
CA ASP A 62 -6.34 -4.93 -6.85
C ASP A 62 -5.87 -4.62 -5.43
N HIS A 63 -4.60 -4.31 -5.23
CA HIS A 63 -4.07 -3.97 -3.91
C HIS A 63 -2.70 -3.31 -3.98
N ILE A 64 -2.29 -2.72 -2.88
CA ILE A 64 -0.98 -2.10 -2.72
C ILE A 64 -0.28 -2.71 -1.52
N HIS A 65 0.98 -3.09 -1.70
CA HIS A 65 1.91 -3.45 -0.64
C HIS A 65 2.89 -2.31 -0.43
N MET A 66 3.10 -1.92 0.81
CA MET A 66 4.10 -0.92 1.17
C MET A 66 4.88 -1.34 2.41
N LEU A 67 6.18 -1.21 2.34
CA LEU A 67 7.05 -1.25 3.51
C LEU A 67 7.48 0.18 3.79
N ILE A 68 7.02 0.76 4.88
CA ILE A 68 7.21 2.16 5.19
C ILE A 68 7.79 2.37 6.59
N SER A 69 8.48 3.49 6.75
CA SER A 69 9.00 3.96 8.02
C SER A 69 8.23 5.21 8.43
N ILE A 70 7.55 5.15 9.57
CA ILE A 70 6.70 6.24 10.06
C ILE A 70 7.37 6.91 11.26
N PRO A 71 7.53 8.25 11.24
CA PRO A 71 8.03 8.96 12.42
C PRO A 71 7.15 8.69 13.65
N PRO A 72 7.73 8.50 14.84
CA PRO A 72 6.98 8.12 16.03
C PRO A 72 5.95 9.15 16.50
N LYS A 73 6.02 10.37 16.00
CA LYS A 73 5.01 11.40 16.28
C LYS A 73 3.65 11.11 15.66
N TYR A 74 3.58 10.17 14.69
CA TYR A 74 2.33 9.76 14.05
C TYR A 74 2.01 8.32 14.39
N SER A 75 0.72 8.03 14.59
CA SER A 75 0.23 6.66 14.64
C SER A 75 0.09 6.10 13.22
N VAL A 76 0.04 4.78 13.11
CA VAL A 76 -0.25 4.12 11.83
C VAL A 76 -1.61 4.57 11.31
N SER A 77 -2.63 4.64 12.17
CA SER A 77 -3.98 5.03 11.76
C SER A 77 -4.05 6.47 11.26
N GLN A 78 -3.29 7.40 11.85
CA GLN A 78 -3.19 8.77 11.34
C GLN A 78 -2.60 8.81 9.93
N ILE A 79 -1.52 8.09 9.71
CA ILE A 79 -0.87 8.04 8.39
C ILE A 79 -1.79 7.36 7.37
N MET A 80 -2.41 6.24 7.73
CA MET A 80 -3.30 5.54 6.80
C MET A 80 -4.55 6.35 6.48
N GLY A 81 -5.12 7.04 7.45
CA GLY A 81 -6.24 7.96 7.20
C GLY A 81 -5.85 9.09 6.25
N TYR A 82 -4.69 9.67 6.45
CA TYR A 82 -4.14 10.70 5.57
C TYR A 82 -3.88 10.17 4.15
N LEU A 83 -3.16 9.07 4.01
CA LEU A 83 -2.82 8.50 2.71
C LEU A 83 -4.07 8.09 1.92
N LYS A 84 -4.98 7.36 2.55
CA LYS A 84 -6.19 6.88 1.88
C LYS A 84 -7.15 8.03 1.54
N GLY A 85 -7.36 8.97 2.46
CA GLY A 85 -8.25 10.10 2.24
C GLY A 85 -7.75 11.06 1.17
N LYS A 86 -6.52 11.51 1.29
CA LYS A 86 -5.95 12.45 0.31
C LYS A 86 -5.73 11.82 -1.05
N SER A 87 -5.25 10.58 -1.10
CA SER A 87 -5.04 9.90 -2.38
C SER A 87 -6.36 9.66 -3.11
N SER A 88 -7.45 9.32 -2.40
CA SER A 88 -8.77 9.19 -3.03
C SER A 88 -9.19 10.46 -3.75
N LEU A 89 -9.08 11.61 -3.08
CA LEU A 89 -9.44 12.89 -3.68
C LEU A 89 -8.58 13.19 -4.91
N MET A 90 -7.29 12.97 -4.82
CA MET A 90 -6.36 13.24 -5.92
C MET A 90 -6.55 12.29 -7.11
N ILE A 91 -6.85 11.02 -6.84
CA ILE A 91 -7.16 10.05 -7.89
C ILE A 91 -8.42 10.46 -8.64
N PHE A 92 -9.49 10.81 -7.94
CA PHE A 92 -10.73 11.24 -8.58
C PHE A 92 -10.61 12.58 -9.31
N ASP A 93 -9.72 13.47 -8.86
CA ASP A 93 -9.45 14.71 -9.58
C ASP A 93 -8.76 14.44 -10.93
N ARG A 94 -7.86 13.49 -10.98
CA ARG A 94 -7.15 13.10 -12.20
C ARG A 94 -7.97 12.18 -13.11
N HIS A 95 -8.87 11.39 -12.52
CA HIS A 95 -9.67 10.39 -13.22
C HIS A 95 -11.14 10.55 -12.85
N ALA A 96 -11.73 11.66 -13.31
CA ALA A 96 -13.09 12.05 -12.94
C ALA A 96 -14.16 11.01 -13.29
N ASN A 97 -13.94 10.21 -14.33
CA ASN A 97 -14.85 9.15 -14.75
C ASN A 97 -14.99 8.02 -13.69
N LEU A 98 -14.00 7.87 -12.81
CA LEU A 98 -14.08 6.86 -11.75
C LEU A 98 -15.14 7.19 -10.70
N LYS A 99 -15.52 8.44 -10.53
CA LYS A 99 -16.58 8.84 -9.59
C LYS A 99 -17.86 8.07 -9.82
N TYR A 100 -18.20 7.82 -11.07
CA TYR A 100 -19.42 7.10 -11.45
C TYR A 100 -19.39 5.63 -11.09
N LYS A 101 -18.18 5.03 -11.03
CA LYS A 101 -18.00 3.63 -10.66
C LYS A 101 -18.06 3.41 -9.16
N TYR A 102 -17.58 4.38 -8.37
CA TYR A 102 -17.43 4.23 -6.93
C TYR A 102 -18.58 4.85 -6.13
N GLY A 103 -19.43 5.63 -6.77
CA GLY A 103 -20.61 6.22 -6.17
C GLY A 103 -20.34 7.32 -5.13
N ASP A 104 -19.15 7.36 -4.57
CA ASP A 104 -18.69 8.36 -3.63
C ASP A 104 -17.18 8.64 -3.84
N ARG A 105 -16.59 9.47 -2.98
CA ARG A 105 -15.17 9.84 -3.10
C ARG A 105 -14.23 8.91 -2.35
N HIS A 106 -14.65 7.68 -2.11
CA HIS A 106 -13.81 6.68 -1.46
C HIS A 106 -13.29 5.68 -2.47
N PHE A 107 -12.06 5.87 -2.90
CA PHE A 107 -11.40 4.94 -3.81
C PHE A 107 -11.01 3.64 -3.12
N TRP A 108 -10.57 3.72 -1.86
CA TRP A 108 -10.05 2.58 -1.10
C TRP A 108 -11.13 1.90 -0.27
N ALA A 109 -11.02 0.59 -0.11
CA ALA A 109 -11.83 -0.15 0.84
C ALA A 109 -11.52 0.31 2.28
N ARG A 110 -12.46 0.11 3.18
CA ARG A 110 -12.23 0.36 4.61
C ARG A 110 -11.16 -0.60 5.14
N GLY A 111 -10.41 -0.12 6.11
CA GLY A 111 -9.38 -0.93 6.74
C GLY A 111 -8.12 -1.10 5.91
N TYR A 112 -7.20 -1.81 6.48
CA TYR A 112 -5.91 -2.15 5.89
C TYR A 112 -5.29 -3.25 6.75
N TYR A 113 -4.35 -3.97 6.16
CA TYR A 113 -3.49 -4.88 6.91
C TYR A 113 -2.25 -4.11 7.35
N VAL A 114 -1.81 -4.33 8.58
CA VAL A 114 -0.54 -3.78 9.07
C VAL A 114 0.18 -4.81 9.93
N ASP A 115 1.48 -4.90 9.71
CA ASP A 115 2.39 -5.73 10.51
C ASP A 115 3.64 -4.92 10.82
N THR A 116 4.17 -5.09 12.03
CA THR A 116 5.43 -4.46 12.41
C THR A 116 6.59 -5.22 11.79
N VAL A 117 7.60 -4.47 11.37
CA VAL A 117 8.77 -5.03 10.70
C VAL A 117 9.98 -4.85 11.62
N GLY A 118 10.60 -5.97 11.98
CA GLY A 118 11.81 -6.01 12.77
C GLY A 118 13.00 -6.47 11.92
N ARG A 119 13.67 -7.50 12.42
CA ARG A 119 14.86 -8.08 11.77
C ARG A 119 14.55 -8.82 10.46
N ASN A 120 13.28 -9.08 10.19
CA ASN A 120 12.82 -9.77 8.97
C ASN A 120 12.59 -8.82 7.79
N LYS A 121 13.10 -7.60 7.84
CA LYS A 121 12.92 -6.58 6.81
C LYS A 121 13.27 -7.07 5.40
N LYS A 122 14.40 -7.73 5.25
CA LYS A 122 14.84 -8.27 3.94
C LYS A 122 13.84 -9.25 3.36
N GLN A 123 13.34 -10.16 4.18
CA GLN A 123 12.37 -11.15 3.74
C GLN A 123 11.07 -10.48 3.27
N ILE A 124 10.62 -9.46 3.99
CA ILE A 124 9.43 -8.70 3.62
C ILE A 124 9.65 -7.92 2.34
N GLN A 125 10.81 -7.30 2.16
CA GLN A 125 11.15 -6.61 0.91
C GLN A 125 11.12 -7.57 -0.28
N GLU A 126 11.70 -8.74 -0.15
CA GLU A 126 11.70 -9.76 -1.20
C GLU A 126 10.30 -10.24 -1.51
N TYR A 127 9.48 -10.46 -0.48
CA TYR A 127 8.09 -10.84 -0.64
C TYR A 127 7.31 -9.79 -1.44
N ILE A 128 7.44 -8.51 -1.10
CA ILE A 128 6.77 -7.42 -1.82
C ILE A 128 7.20 -7.37 -3.28
N ARG A 129 8.49 -7.52 -3.56
CA ARG A 129 9.01 -7.54 -4.93
C ARG A 129 8.45 -8.69 -5.75
N SER A 130 8.26 -9.86 -5.12
CA SER A 130 7.78 -11.06 -5.81
C SER A 130 6.28 -11.03 -6.08
N GLN A 131 5.51 -10.19 -5.39
CA GLN A 131 4.05 -10.14 -5.54
C GLN A 131 3.60 -9.85 -6.97
N LEU A 132 4.27 -8.93 -7.65
CA LEU A 132 3.93 -8.60 -9.03
C LEU A 132 4.16 -9.79 -9.98
N GLU A 133 5.24 -10.54 -9.75
CA GLU A 133 5.53 -11.74 -10.53
C GLU A 133 4.51 -12.83 -10.28
N GLU A 134 4.17 -13.06 -9.03
CA GLU A 134 3.14 -14.03 -8.63
C GLU A 134 1.77 -13.66 -9.20
N ASP A 135 1.41 -12.39 -9.15
CA ASP A 135 0.15 -11.91 -9.71
C ASP A 135 0.08 -12.10 -11.22
N LYS A 136 1.18 -11.85 -11.93
CA LYS A 136 1.26 -12.11 -13.37
C LYS A 136 1.11 -13.60 -13.70
N ILE A 137 1.66 -14.46 -12.88
CA ILE A 137 1.56 -15.91 -13.04
C ILE A 137 0.13 -16.36 -12.70
N ALA A 138 -0.45 -15.84 -11.63
CA ALA A 138 -1.80 -16.17 -11.21
C ALA A 138 -2.84 -15.78 -12.26
N ASP A 139 -2.69 -14.64 -12.90
CA ASP A 139 -3.55 -14.18 -14.00
C ASP A 139 -3.50 -15.14 -15.20
N GLN A 140 -2.37 -15.81 -15.39
CA GLN A 140 -2.19 -16.76 -16.51
C GLN A 140 -2.68 -18.15 -16.19
N ILE A 141 -2.60 -18.57 -14.93
CA ILE A 141 -2.85 -19.96 -14.56
C ILE A 141 -4.25 -20.17 -14.00
N SER A 142 -4.66 -19.40 -13.01
CA SER A 142 -5.99 -19.51 -12.40
C SER A 142 -6.13 -18.53 -11.23
N ILE A 143 -7.25 -17.84 -11.18
CA ILE A 143 -7.64 -16.99 -10.04
C ILE A 143 -8.02 -17.83 -8.80
N LYS A 144 -7.89 -19.14 -8.86
CA LYS A 144 -8.44 -20.08 -7.86
C LYS A 144 -7.73 -20.09 -6.50
N GLU A 145 -6.53 -19.56 -6.40
CA GLU A 145 -5.75 -19.64 -5.15
C GLU A 145 -5.30 -18.27 -4.67
N PHE A 146 -6.16 -17.29 -4.76
CA PHE A 146 -5.85 -15.97 -4.26
C PHE A 146 -5.92 -15.94 -2.72
N ILE A 147 -4.86 -15.44 -2.08
CA ILE A 147 -4.85 -15.19 -0.64
C ILE A 147 -5.25 -13.73 -0.42
N ASP A 148 -6.36 -13.53 0.27
CA ASP A 148 -6.79 -12.19 0.65
C ASP A 148 -5.80 -11.62 1.67
N PRO A 149 -5.11 -10.49 1.36
CA PRO A 149 -4.16 -9.89 2.29
C PRO A 149 -4.81 -9.35 3.57
N PHE A 150 -6.14 -9.14 3.56
CA PHE A 150 -6.84 -8.62 4.73
C PHE A 150 -7.33 -9.70 5.67
N THR A 151 -7.70 -10.85 5.17
CA THR A 151 -8.22 -11.95 5.97
C THR A 151 -7.26 -13.13 6.11
N GLY A 152 -6.23 -13.18 5.27
CA GLY A 152 -5.33 -14.31 5.20
C GLY A 152 -5.97 -15.59 4.65
N SER A 153 -7.21 -15.51 4.21
CA SER A 153 -7.92 -16.67 3.68
C SER A 153 -7.68 -16.84 2.18
N LYS A 154 -7.63 -18.08 1.74
CA LYS A 154 -7.60 -18.38 0.31
C LYS A 154 -8.98 -18.16 -0.27
N ASN A 155 -9.09 -17.24 -1.20
CA ASN A 155 -10.31 -17.11 -1.99
C ASN A 155 -10.31 -18.18 -3.09
N SER A 156 -10.98 -19.27 -2.86
CA SER A 156 -11.33 -20.20 -3.93
C SER A 156 -12.56 -19.63 -4.65
N LYS A 157 -12.34 -18.83 -5.66
CA LYS A 157 -13.44 -18.54 -6.59
C LYS A 157 -13.49 -19.63 -7.63
N ALA A 158 -14.56 -20.32 -7.56
CA ALA A 158 -14.94 -21.19 -8.65
C ALA A 158 -15.16 -20.35 -9.92
#